data_f31f9d3814e7dacce4f039aa67bdd1df
#
_entry.id   f31f9d3814e7dacce4f039aa67bdd1df
#
_cell.length_a   1.000
_cell.length_b   1.000
_cell.length_c   1.000
_cell.angle_alpha   90.00
_cell.angle_beta   90.00
_cell.angle_gamma   90.00
#
_symmetry.space_group_name_H-M   'P 1'
#
loop_
_entity.id
_entity.type
_entity.pdbx_description
1 polymer ?
#
loop_
_entity_poly.entity_id
_entity_poly.type
_entity_poly.pdbx_seq_one_letter_code
_entity_poly.pdbx_strand_id
1 'polypeptide(L)'
;IGGIPVVDDERYLVGIVTNRDLRFEKDMDKRIDEVMTKENIVTTNQSTDMEAASRILQEHKIEKLPVVDKEGKLVGLITYKDITKAKDKPMAC
;
A
#
# COMPACT_ATOMS: atom_id res chain seq x y z
N ILE A 1 4.02 -9.54 6.27
CA ILE A 1 3.64 -8.84 5.06
C ILE A 1 2.45 -7.95 5.30
N GLY A 2 2.60 -6.70 5.08
CA GLY A 2 1.57 -5.73 5.39
C GLY A 2 0.49 -5.57 4.33
N GLY A 3 0.74 -5.96 3.12
CA GLY A 3 -0.23 -5.81 2.05
C GLY A 3 0.44 -5.85 0.69
N ILE A 4 -0.29 -6.36 -0.29
CA ILE A 4 0.21 -6.47 -1.66
C ILE A 4 -0.77 -5.74 -2.56
N PRO A 5 -0.34 -4.69 -3.27
CA PRO A 5 -1.24 -4.00 -4.18
C PRO A 5 -1.51 -4.85 -5.41
N VAL A 6 -2.73 -4.81 -5.89
CA VAL A 6 -3.15 -5.59 -7.06
C VAL A 6 -3.56 -4.61 -8.14
N VAL A 7 -3.02 -4.80 -9.34
CA VAL A 7 -3.30 -3.92 -10.46
C VAL A 7 -3.87 -4.74 -11.62
N ASP A 8 -4.53 -4.06 -12.54
CA ASP A 8 -5.05 -4.72 -13.74
C ASP A 8 -3.97 -4.69 -14.83
N ASP A 9 -4.32 -5.10 -16.04
CA ASP A 9 -3.39 -5.18 -17.15
C ASP A 9 -2.83 -3.82 -17.55
N GLU A 10 -3.50 -2.75 -17.19
CA GLU A 10 -3.07 -1.40 -17.51
C GLU A 10 -2.42 -0.71 -16.32
N ARG A 11 -2.16 -1.45 -15.23
CA ARG A 11 -1.52 -0.95 -14.02
C ARG A 11 -2.40 -0.09 -13.12
N TYR A 12 -3.70 -0.02 -13.38
CA TYR A 12 -4.59 0.68 -12.48
C TYR A 12 -4.72 -0.12 -11.19
N LEU A 13 -4.65 0.55 -10.06
CA LEU A 13 -4.78 -0.11 -8.77
C LEU A 13 -6.24 -0.53 -8.59
N VAL A 14 -6.48 -1.81 -8.48
CA VAL A 14 -7.84 -2.34 -8.34
C VAL A 14 -8.12 -2.92 -6.97
N GLY A 15 -7.11 -3.19 -6.18
CA GLY A 15 -7.32 -3.72 -4.84
C GLY A 15 -6.02 -3.89 -4.08
N ILE A 16 -6.13 -4.38 -2.86
CA ILE A 16 -4.95 -4.67 -2.05
C ILE A 16 -5.27 -5.90 -1.22
N VAL A 17 -4.30 -6.82 -1.15
CA VAL A 17 -4.45 -8.04 -0.37
C VAL A 17 -3.61 -7.88 0.89
N THR A 18 -4.22 -8.04 2.05
CA THR A 18 -3.53 -7.90 3.32
C THR A 18 -3.43 -9.26 4.00
N ASN A 19 -2.62 -9.32 5.05
CA ASN A 19 -2.51 -10.56 5.83
C ASN A 19 -3.87 -10.92 6.41
N ARG A 20 -4.67 -9.94 6.75
CA ARG A 20 -6.00 -10.19 7.28
C ARG A 20 -6.87 -10.88 6.23
N ASP A 21 -6.80 -10.42 4.98
CA ASP A 21 -7.58 -11.02 3.90
C ASP A 21 -7.21 -12.49 3.73
N LEU A 22 -5.92 -12.80 3.76
CA LEU A 22 -5.45 -14.17 3.60
C LEU A 22 -5.75 -15.03 4.81
N ARG A 23 -5.66 -14.43 6.00
CA ARG A 23 -5.89 -15.18 7.23
C ARG A 23 -7.32 -15.70 7.35
N PHE A 24 -8.26 -14.91 6.92
CA PHE A 24 -9.66 -15.30 7.02
C PHE A 24 -10.20 -16.02 5.79
N GLU A 25 -9.36 -16.20 4.76
CA GLU A 25 -9.79 -16.91 3.59
C GLU A 25 -9.45 -18.39 3.72
N LYS A 26 -10.43 -19.24 3.65
CA LYS A 26 -10.24 -20.67 3.82
C LYS A 26 -10.07 -21.40 2.50
N ASP A 27 -10.50 -20.78 1.42
CA ASP A 27 -10.42 -21.43 0.11
C ASP A 27 -9.19 -20.90 -0.62
N MET A 28 -8.14 -21.69 -0.66
CA MET A 28 -6.89 -21.28 -1.27
C MET A 28 -6.95 -21.28 -2.80
N ASP A 29 -8.04 -21.77 -3.37
CA ASP A 29 -8.20 -21.78 -4.81
C ASP A 29 -8.92 -20.52 -5.31
N LYS A 30 -9.33 -19.64 -4.41
CA LYS A 30 -10.00 -18.43 -4.84
C LYS A 30 -9.03 -17.53 -5.58
N ARG A 31 -9.55 -16.81 -6.55
CA ARG A 31 -8.74 -15.85 -7.29
C ARG A 31 -8.44 -14.67 -6.38
N ILE A 32 -7.33 -14.01 -6.64
CA ILE A 32 -6.92 -12.90 -5.80
C ILE A 32 -7.92 -11.75 -5.85
N ASP A 33 -8.59 -11.56 -6.97
CA ASP A 33 -9.58 -10.49 -7.08
C ASP A 33 -10.84 -10.76 -6.25
N GLU A 34 -11.00 -11.98 -5.77
CA GLU A 34 -12.11 -12.33 -4.89
C GLU A 34 -11.73 -12.14 -3.42
N VAL A 35 -10.44 -12.15 -3.14
CA VAL A 35 -9.94 -12.05 -1.77
C VAL A 35 -9.55 -10.63 -1.41
N MET A 36 -9.06 -9.87 -2.36
CA MET A 36 -8.52 -8.54 -2.10
C MET A 36 -9.56 -7.54 -1.62
N THR A 37 -9.10 -6.55 -0.89
CA THR A 37 -9.93 -5.42 -0.47
C THR A 37 -10.03 -4.46 -1.63
N LYS A 38 -11.23 -4.11 -2.03
CA LYS A 38 -11.47 -3.20 -3.15
C LYS A 38 -11.99 -1.84 -2.73
N GLU A 39 -12.54 -1.73 -1.53
CA GLU A 39 -13.11 -0.48 -1.06
C GLU A 39 -12.27 0.17 -0.01
N ASN A 40 -12.34 1.49 0.05
CA ASN A 40 -11.63 2.27 1.07
C ASN A 40 -10.11 2.02 1.04
N ILE A 41 -9.57 1.83 -0.16
CA ILE A 41 -8.12 1.68 -0.29
C ILE A 41 -7.50 3.05 -0.12
N VAL A 42 -6.56 3.16 0.81
CA VAL A 42 -5.87 4.42 1.05
C VAL A 42 -4.69 4.52 0.10
N THR A 43 -4.67 5.56 -0.70
CA THR A 43 -3.59 5.78 -1.67
C THR A 43 -3.08 7.21 -1.57
N THR A 44 -1.96 7.49 -2.20
CA THR A 44 -1.43 8.83 -2.28
C THR A 44 -0.84 9.05 -3.67
N ASN A 45 -0.43 10.28 -3.97
CA ASN A 45 0.12 10.59 -5.28
C ASN A 45 1.63 10.84 -5.18
N GLN A 46 2.25 11.04 -6.33
CA GLN A 46 3.70 11.20 -6.41
C GLN A 46 4.23 12.46 -5.75
N SER A 47 3.41 13.45 -5.51
CA SER A 47 3.85 14.68 -4.88
C SER A 47 3.80 14.63 -3.37
N THR A 48 3.36 13.53 -2.78
CA THR A 48 3.29 13.39 -1.34
C THR A 48 4.70 13.19 -0.79
N ASP A 49 5.10 13.99 0.19
CA ASP A 49 6.41 13.84 0.80
C ASP A 49 6.35 12.80 1.94
N MET A 50 7.49 12.49 2.50
CA MET A 50 7.58 11.44 3.52
C MET A 50 6.83 11.81 4.80
N GLU A 51 6.78 13.08 5.13
CA GLU A 51 6.07 13.50 6.32
C GLU A 51 4.56 13.31 6.16
N ALA A 52 4.03 13.70 5.00
CA ALA A 52 2.62 13.51 4.72
C ALA A 52 2.27 12.02 4.64
N ALA A 53 3.15 11.22 4.02
CA ALA A 53 2.95 9.78 3.93
C ALA A 53 2.94 9.14 5.31
N SER A 54 3.85 9.58 6.20
CA SER A 54 3.91 9.08 7.56
C SER A 54 2.59 9.34 8.29
N ARG A 55 2.05 10.53 8.10
CA ARG A 55 0.80 10.91 8.73
C ARG A 55 -0.35 10.03 8.25
N ILE A 56 -0.39 9.76 6.94
CA ILE A 56 -1.43 8.92 6.37
C ILE A 56 -1.33 7.50 6.92
N LEU A 57 -0.13 6.95 6.98
CA LEU A 57 0.07 5.60 7.49
C LEU A 57 -0.37 5.49 8.96
N GLN A 58 -0.03 6.48 9.77
CA GLN A 58 -0.40 6.46 11.18
C GLN A 58 -1.89 6.69 11.39
N GLU A 59 -2.47 7.60 10.61
CA GLU A 59 -3.87 7.91 10.73
C GLU A 59 -4.75 6.73 10.38
N HIS A 60 -4.37 5.97 9.37
CA HIS A 60 -5.13 4.82 8.93
C HIS A 60 -4.61 3.50 9.49
N LYS A 61 -3.55 3.55 10.28
CA LYS A 61 -2.94 2.37 10.89
C LYS A 61 -2.59 1.29 9.88
N ILE A 62 -1.99 1.72 8.77
CA ILE A 62 -1.57 0.81 7.72
C ILE A 62 -0.05 0.84 7.62
N GLU A 63 0.53 -0.21 7.07
CA GLU A 63 1.96 -0.31 6.92
C GLU A 63 2.46 -0.02 5.52
N LYS A 64 1.59 -0.06 4.54
CA LYS A 64 1.95 0.17 3.15
C LYS A 64 0.96 1.13 2.50
N LEU A 65 1.49 2.07 1.77
CA LEU A 65 0.70 3.12 1.13
C LEU A 65 0.99 3.11 -0.36
N PRO A 66 0.06 2.65 -1.19
CA PRO A 66 0.26 2.67 -2.64
C PRO A 66 0.31 4.08 -3.17
N VAL A 67 1.23 4.31 -4.11
CA VAL A 67 1.38 5.61 -4.77
C VAL A 67 0.86 5.47 -6.19
N VAL A 68 -0.07 6.31 -6.57
CA VAL A 68 -0.66 6.28 -7.90
C VAL A 68 -0.40 7.60 -8.62
N ASP A 69 -0.45 7.57 -9.94
CA ASP A 69 -0.28 8.78 -10.73
C ASP A 69 -1.64 9.47 -10.95
N LYS A 70 -1.67 10.47 -11.80
CA LYS A 70 -2.88 11.22 -12.05
C LYS A 70 -4.00 10.37 -12.64
N GLU A 71 -3.64 9.28 -13.29
CA GLU A 71 -4.62 8.41 -13.91
C GLU A 71 -5.08 7.29 -12.99
N GLY A 72 -4.45 7.15 -11.83
CA GLY A 72 -4.78 6.09 -10.91
C GLY A 72 -3.95 4.84 -11.07
N LYS A 73 -2.88 4.93 -11.87
CA LYS A 73 -2.00 3.78 -12.09
C LYS A 73 -0.98 3.69 -10.97
N LEU A 74 -0.69 2.49 -10.54
CA LEU A 74 0.27 2.27 -9.46
C LEU A 74 1.68 2.56 -9.95
N VAL A 75 2.38 3.46 -9.29
CA VAL A 75 3.74 3.83 -9.63
C VAL A 75 4.73 3.59 -8.50
N GLY A 76 4.25 3.29 -7.32
CA GLY A 76 5.17 3.03 -6.21
C GLY A 76 4.44 2.56 -4.96
N LEU A 77 5.21 2.33 -3.92
CA LEU A 77 4.67 1.85 -2.66
C LEU A 77 5.55 2.40 -1.54
N ILE A 78 4.95 3.09 -0.60
CA ILE A 78 5.65 3.61 0.56
C ILE A 78 5.32 2.71 1.73
N THR A 79 6.35 2.23 2.43
CA THR A 79 6.13 1.36 3.57
C THR A 79 6.49 2.08 4.86
N TYR A 80 6.00 1.57 5.97
CA TYR A 80 6.32 2.12 7.27
C TYR A 80 7.84 2.03 7.52
N LYS A 81 8.45 0.97 7.02
CA LYS A 81 9.90 0.81 7.16
C LYS A 81 10.68 1.88 6.42
N ASP A 82 10.18 2.31 5.27
CA ASP A 82 10.84 3.37 4.51
C ASP A 82 10.87 4.67 5.30
N ILE A 83 9.75 4.98 5.96
CA ILE A 83 9.64 6.20 6.74
C ILE A 83 10.53 6.14 7.98
N THR A 84 10.51 5.01 8.67
CA THR A 84 11.33 4.83 9.87
C THR A 84 12.81 4.91 9.50
N LYS A 85 13.17 4.32 8.38
CA LYS A 85 14.55 4.33 7.94
C LYS A 85 14.99 5.75 7.60
N ALA A 86 14.11 6.53 7.02
CA ALA A 86 14.42 7.92 6.68
C ALA A 86 14.64 8.75 7.94
N LYS A 87 13.85 8.49 8.99
CA LYS A 87 14.02 9.23 10.21
C LYS A 87 15.25 8.85 10.99
N ASP A 88 15.57 7.55 10.95
CA ASP A 88 16.71 7.10 11.70
C ASP A 88 17.98 7.24 10.89
N LYS A 89 17.92 7.76 9.74
CA LYS A 89 18.99 7.87 8.94
C LYS A 89 19.81 8.93 9.46
N PRO A 90 20.64 8.70 10.27
CA PRO A 90 21.33 9.66 10.98
C PRO A 90 22.36 10.14 10.11
N MET A 91 22.43 10.78 9.73
CA MET A 91 23.32 11.34 9.21
C MET A 91 24.39 10.62 9.01
N ALA A 92 24.28 9.86 8.94
CA ALA A 92 25.07 9.12 8.78
C ALA A 92 26.25 9.22 8.29
N CYS A 93 26.47 9.50 8.19
CA CYS A 93 27.41 9.45 7.73
C CYS A 93 27.92 8.85 7.52
#